data_c0eea26136e9852efd2b3eaab268fab5
#
_entry.id   c0eea26136e9852efd2b3eaab268fab5
#
_cell.length_a   1.000
_cell.length_b   1.000
_cell.length_c   1.000
_cell.angle_alpha   90.00
_cell.angle_beta   90.00
_cell.angle_gamma   90.00
#
_symmetry.space_group_name_H-M   'P 1'
#
loop_
_entity.id
_entity.type
_entity.pdbx_description
1 polymer ?
#
loop_
_entity_poly.entity_id
_entity_poly.type
_entity_poly.pdbx_seq_one_letter_code
_entity_poly.pdbx_strand_id
1 'polypeptide(L)'
;MNEGKASTKLELPGITGLAESSQLARDLVLAKAAGVHYHVAHISTKESVELVRIAKHEGVHVTAEVSPHHLLLSEEDINSDNAMFKMNPPLRTQRDREAVIAGLLDGTIDMVATDHAPHGKEEKPVSYTHLTLPTTERV
;
A
#
# COMPACT_ATOMS: atom_id res chain seq x y z
N MET A 1 5.37 -8.30 5.76
CA MET A 1 6.19 -7.68 4.68
C MET A 1 5.61 -8.05 3.33
N ASN A 2 6.23 -7.60 2.22
CA ASN A 2 5.81 -8.04 0.88
C ASN A 2 6.05 -9.54 0.71
N GLU A 3 5.15 -10.24 0.01
CA GLU A 3 5.38 -11.62 -0.42
C GLU A 3 6.40 -11.62 -1.56
N GLY A 4 7.59 -12.12 -1.32
CA GLY A 4 8.67 -12.09 -2.29
C GLY A 4 10.02 -12.51 -1.74
N LYS A 5 11.09 -11.96 -2.33
CA LYS A 5 12.47 -12.33 -1.96
C LYS A 5 12.81 -12.02 -0.51
N ALA A 6 12.38 -10.86 -0.01
CA ALA A 6 12.69 -10.45 1.37
C ALA A 6 11.97 -11.32 2.40
N SER A 7 10.67 -11.63 2.21
CA SER A 7 9.91 -12.49 3.11
C SER A 7 10.47 -13.92 3.15
N THR A 8 10.84 -14.45 1.99
CA THR A 8 11.48 -15.80 1.91
C THR A 8 12.84 -15.81 2.60
N LYS A 9 13.67 -14.79 2.37
CA LYS A 9 15.02 -14.70 2.98
C LYS A 9 14.97 -14.58 4.50
N LEU A 10 13.99 -13.86 5.04
CA LEU A 10 13.85 -13.60 6.47
C LEU A 10 12.88 -14.57 7.16
N GLU A 11 12.32 -15.54 6.41
CA GLU A 11 11.34 -16.52 6.91
C GLU A 11 10.12 -15.86 7.59
N LEU A 12 9.71 -14.70 7.06
CA LEU A 12 8.58 -13.93 7.59
C LEU A 12 7.35 -14.03 6.70
N PRO A 13 6.13 -13.95 7.27
CA PRO A 13 4.89 -13.96 6.49
C PRO A 13 4.84 -12.83 5.47
N GLY A 14 4.46 -13.16 4.23
CA GLY A 14 4.27 -12.22 3.14
C GLY A 14 2.83 -11.77 2.98
N ILE A 15 2.64 -10.52 2.54
CA ILE A 15 1.36 -9.97 2.10
C ILE A 15 1.45 -9.79 0.60
N THR A 16 0.67 -10.57 -0.13
CA THR A 16 0.68 -10.51 -1.60
C THR A 16 0.15 -9.18 -2.13
N GLY A 17 0.73 -8.69 -3.23
CA GLY A 17 0.22 -7.51 -3.94
C GLY A 17 -1.18 -7.72 -4.52
N LEU A 18 -1.56 -8.99 -4.79
CA LEU A 18 -2.89 -9.34 -5.26
C LEU A 18 -4.00 -8.97 -4.25
N ALA A 19 -3.70 -8.95 -2.96
CA ALA A 19 -4.67 -8.52 -1.94
C ALA A 19 -5.14 -7.07 -2.18
N GLU A 20 -4.20 -6.18 -2.52
CA GLU A 20 -4.50 -4.78 -2.85
C GLU A 20 -5.21 -4.66 -4.20
N SER A 21 -4.59 -5.21 -5.27
CA SER A 21 -5.09 -5.01 -6.62
C SER A 21 -6.44 -5.68 -6.89
N SER A 22 -6.73 -6.84 -6.31
CA SER A 22 -8.04 -7.51 -6.48
C SER A 22 -9.16 -6.75 -5.75
N GLN A 23 -8.89 -6.22 -4.55
CA GLN A 23 -9.84 -5.36 -3.85
C GLN A 23 -10.11 -4.10 -4.67
N LEU A 24 -9.07 -3.42 -5.10
CA LEU A 24 -9.18 -2.20 -5.90
C LEU A 24 -9.97 -2.43 -7.20
N ALA A 25 -9.69 -3.52 -7.93
CA ALA A 25 -10.41 -3.85 -9.16
C ALA A 25 -11.92 -3.98 -8.93
N ARG A 26 -12.31 -4.69 -7.87
CA ARG A 26 -13.71 -4.81 -7.46
C ARG A 26 -14.32 -3.46 -7.12
N ASP A 27 -13.62 -2.66 -6.32
CA ASP A 27 -14.13 -1.39 -5.81
C ASP A 27 -14.28 -0.35 -6.93
N LEU A 28 -13.39 -0.35 -7.94
CA LEU A 28 -13.52 0.49 -9.12
C LEU A 28 -14.76 0.13 -9.97
N VAL A 29 -15.06 -1.16 -10.10
CA VAL A 29 -16.29 -1.61 -10.78
C VAL A 29 -17.54 -1.13 -10.03
N LEU A 30 -17.54 -1.24 -8.70
CA LEU A 30 -18.65 -0.77 -7.87
C LEU A 30 -18.79 0.75 -7.91
N ALA A 31 -17.69 1.49 -7.86
CA ALA A 31 -17.68 2.96 -7.93
C ALA A 31 -18.25 3.44 -9.27
N LYS A 32 -17.85 2.80 -10.39
CA LYS A 32 -18.40 3.09 -11.72
C LYS A 32 -19.90 2.86 -11.76
N ALA A 33 -20.37 1.73 -11.25
CA ALA A 33 -21.79 1.37 -11.24
C ALA A 33 -22.63 2.29 -10.35
N ALA A 34 -22.09 2.72 -9.21
CA ALA A 34 -22.76 3.62 -8.26
C ALA A 34 -22.65 5.12 -8.64
N GLY A 35 -21.75 5.47 -9.56
CA GLY A 35 -21.51 6.87 -9.96
C GLY A 35 -20.90 7.73 -8.83
N VAL A 36 -20.14 7.12 -7.93
CA VAL A 36 -19.55 7.82 -6.78
C VAL A 36 -18.08 8.17 -7.06
N HIS A 37 -17.57 9.19 -6.33
CA HIS A 37 -16.13 9.42 -6.25
C HIS A 37 -15.49 8.38 -5.33
N TYR A 38 -14.48 7.69 -5.83
CA TYR A 38 -13.71 6.72 -5.08
C TYR A 38 -12.26 7.21 -4.90
N HIS A 39 -11.77 7.18 -3.68
CA HIS A 39 -10.38 7.54 -3.39
C HIS A 39 -9.58 6.31 -2.96
N VAL A 40 -8.47 6.08 -3.65
CA VAL A 40 -7.55 4.97 -3.38
C VAL A 40 -6.45 5.45 -2.44
N ALA A 41 -6.51 5.03 -1.19
CA ALA A 41 -5.50 5.36 -0.19
C ALA A 41 -4.23 4.51 -0.38
N HIS A 42 -3.06 5.12 -0.13
CA HIS A 42 -1.73 4.50 -0.03
C HIS A 42 -1.44 3.38 -1.05
N ILE A 43 -1.64 3.67 -2.33
CA ILE A 43 -1.37 2.72 -3.43
C ILE A 43 0.09 2.24 -3.41
N SER A 44 0.33 0.94 -3.60
CA SER A 44 1.67 0.38 -3.45
C SER A 44 2.12 -0.56 -4.58
N THR A 45 1.22 -1.07 -5.42
CA THR A 45 1.55 -2.06 -6.45
C THR A 45 1.43 -1.51 -7.86
N LYS A 46 2.22 -2.06 -8.77
CA LYS A 46 2.15 -1.76 -10.21
C LYS A 46 0.76 -2.03 -10.77
N GLU A 47 0.19 -3.17 -10.43
CA GLU A 47 -1.13 -3.59 -10.90
C GLU A 47 -2.22 -2.61 -10.45
N SER A 48 -2.13 -2.09 -9.23
CA SER A 48 -3.05 -1.07 -8.73
C SER A 48 -2.93 0.25 -9.51
N VAL A 49 -1.72 0.69 -9.84
CA VAL A 49 -1.50 1.87 -10.67
C VAL A 49 -2.16 1.71 -12.04
N GLU A 50 -1.97 0.55 -12.69
CA GLU A 50 -2.61 0.27 -13.98
C GLU A 50 -4.14 0.27 -13.90
N LEU A 51 -4.71 -0.32 -12.84
CA LEU A 51 -6.16 -0.31 -12.62
C LEU A 51 -6.71 1.10 -12.49
N VAL A 52 -6.05 1.98 -11.72
CA VAL A 52 -6.44 3.40 -11.60
C VAL A 52 -6.33 4.11 -12.93
N ARG A 53 -5.27 3.87 -13.69
CA ARG A 53 -5.06 4.46 -15.02
C ARG A 53 -6.18 4.09 -15.98
N ILE A 54 -6.53 2.82 -16.06
CA ILE A 54 -7.63 2.32 -16.89
C ILE A 54 -8.95 2.94 -16.42
N ALA A 55 -9.23 2.95 -15.12
CA ALA A 55 -10.47 3.49 -14.57
C ALA A 55 -10.63 4.99 -14.90
N LYS A 56 -9.59 5.80 -14.76
CA LYS A 56 -9.59 7.21 -15.17
C LYS A 56 -9.87 7.38 -16.66
N HIS A 57 -9.21 6.58 -17.50
CA HIS A 57 -9.43 6.60 -18.95
C HIS A 57 -10.88 6.23 -19.32
N GLU A 58 -11.50 5.34 -18.57
CA GLU A 58 -12.89 4.91 -18.72
C GLU A 58 -13.91 5.87 -18.08
N GLY A 59 -13.45 7.02 -17.57
CA GLY A 59 -14.30 8.04 -16.98
C GLY A 59 -14.83 7.72 -15.58
N VAL A 60 -14.22 6.77 -14.87
CA VAL A 60 -14.53 6.54 -13.45
C VAL A 60 -14.00 7.73 -12.63
N HIS A 61 -14.85 8.28 -11.76
CA HIS A 61 -14.45 9.36 -10.87
C HIS A 61 -13.60 8.80 -9.72
N VAL A 62 -12.31 8.65 -9.96
CA VAL A 62 -11.34 8.08 -9.02
C VAL A 62 -10.14 8.99 -8.84
N THR A 63 -9.66 9.08 -7.59
CA THR A 63 -8.39 9.68 -7.21
C THR A 63 -7.55 8.68 -6.45
N ALA A 64 -6.23 8.83 -6.45
CA ALA A 64 -5.31 7.94 -5.76
C ALA A 64 -4.21 8.74 -5.06
N GLU A 65 -3.73 8.20 -3.94
CA GLU A 65 -2.59 8.74 -3.23
C GLU A 65 -1.49 7.69 -3.03
N VAL A 66 -0.28 8.16 -2.86
CA VAL A 66 0.89 7.34 -2.52
C VAL A 66 1.59 7.92 -1.30
N SER A 67 2.14 7.06 -0.46
CA SER A 67 2.94 7.51 0.68
C SER A 67 4.41 7.70 0.32
N PRO A 68 5.14 8.64 1.00
CA PRO A 68 6.53 8.92 0.72
C PRO A 68 7.44 7.69 0.80
N HIS A 69 7.17 6.78 1.73
CA HIS A 69 7.99 5.57 1.90
C HIS A 69 7.85 4.60 0.73
N HIS A 70 6.70 4.53 0.04
CA HIS A 70 6.53 3.73 -1.17
C HIS A 70 7.18 4.35 -2.42
N LEU A 71 7.47 5.65 -2.39
CA LEU A 71 8.25 6.33 -3.44
C LEU A 71 9.76 6.13 -3.25
N LEU A 72 10.23 6.07 -2.01
CA LEU A 72 11.65 6.13 -1.67
C LEU A 72 12.26 4.75 -1.40
N LEU A 73 11.50 3.81 -0.86
CA LEU A 73 11.97 2.51 -0.39
C LEU A 73 11.31 1.36 -1.14
N SER A 74 11.99 0.22 -1.15
CA SER A 74 11.52 -1.06 -1.68
C SER A 74 11.81 -2.21 -0.70
N GLU A 75 11.35 -3.42 -1.00
CA GLU A 75 11.69 -4.61 -0.20
C GLU A 75 13.20 -4.91 -0.16
N GLU A 76 13.97 -4.38 -1.11
CA GLU A 76 15.43 -4.56 -1.18
C GLU A 76 16.16 -3.79 -0.06
N ASP A 77 15.53 -2.76 0.50
CA ASP A 77 16.06 -1.99 1.63
C ASP A 77 15.91 -2.73 2.98
N ILE A 78 15.09 -3.80 2.99
CA ILE A 78 14.83 -4.62 4.18
C ILE A 78 15.90 -5.70 4.28
N ASN A 79 16.88 -5.48 5.15
CA ASN A 79 18.04 -6.37 5.32
C ASN A 79 17.99 -7.25 6.58
N SER A 80 17.06 -7.00 7.48
CA SER A 80 16.87 -7.71 8.75
C SER A 80 15.42 -7.67 9.21
N ASP A 81 15.06 -8.53 10.16
CA ASP A 81 13.77 -8.44 10.87
C ASP A 81 13.80 -7.23 11.81
N ASN A 82 13.48 -6.09 11.24
CA ASN A 82 13.41 -4.81 11.96
C ASN A 82 12.02 -4.23 11.84
N ALA A 83 11.33 -4.13 12.97
CA ALA A 83 9.97 -3.60 13.05
C ALA A 83 9.81 -2.16 12.52
N MET A 84 10.90 -1.41 12.36
CA MET A 84 10.87 -0.07 11.74
C MET A 84 10.45 -0.11 10.27
N PHE A 85 10.67 -1.24 9.57
CA PHE A 85 10.19 -1.46 8.20
C PHE A 85 8.76 -2.04 8.14
N LYS A 86 8.09 -2.19 9.29
CA LYS A 86 6.72 -2.69 9.34
C LYS A 86 5.73 -1.57 9.04
N MET A 87 5.04 -1.71 7.93
CA MET A 87 3.98 -0.79 7.47
C MET A 87 2.92 -1.55 6.66
N ASN A 88 1.76 -0.94 6.48
CA ASN A 88 0.68 -1.48 5.66
C ASN A 88 0.14 -0.37 4.73
N PRO A 89 0.20 -0.55 3.40
CA PRO A 89 0.80 -1.68 2.68
C PRO A 89 2.30 -1.85 2.95
N PRO A 90 2.84 -3.09 2.79
CA PRO A 90 4.28 -3.30 2.95
C PRO A 90 5.08 -2.63 1.82
N LEU A 91 6.37 -2.38 2.06
CA LEU A 91 7.29 -2.01 0.99
C LEU A 91 7.30 -3.10 -0.07
N ARG A 92 7.07 -2.73 -1.31
CA ARG A 92 6.94 -3.62 -2.45
C ARG A 92 8.26 -3.77 -3.21
N THR A 93 8.22 -4.44 -4.34
CA THR A 93 9.38 -4.63 -5.20
C THR A 93 9.88 -3.31 -5.79
N GLN A 94 11.11 -3.30 -6.27
CA GLN A 94 11.67 -2.17 -7.04
C GLN A 94 10.77 -1.83 -8.25
N ARG A 95 10.22 -2.84 -8.93
CA ARG A 95 9.31 -2.66 -10.07
C ARG A 95 8.00 -1.96 -9.69
N ASP A 96 7.46 -2.27 -8.52
CA ASP A 96 6.27 -1.59 -8.00
C ASP A 96 6.59 -0.13 -7.69
N ARG A 97 7.71 0.13 -7.02
CA ARG A 97 8.17 1.50 -6.73
C ARG A 97 8.30 2.33 -8.00
N GLU A 98 8.95 1.81 -9.03
CA GLU A 98 9.10 2.49 -10.33
C GLU A 98 7.73 2.79 -10.97
N ALA A 99 6.78 1.86 -10.90
CA ALA A 99 5.43 2.06 -11.42
C ALA A 99 4.65 3.13 -10.65
N VAL A 100 4.78 3.16 -9.32
CA VAL A 100 4.17 4.18 -8.47
C VAL A 100 4.76 5.56 -8.75
N ILE A 101 6.08 5.68 -8.90
CA ILE A 101 6.73 6.93 -9.30
C ILE A 101 6.23 7.39 -10.67
N ALA A 102 6.19 6.50 -11.66
CA ALA A 102 5.69 6.82 -12.99
C ALA A 102 4.22 7.27 -12.93
N GLY A 103 3.38 6.60 -12.13
CA GLY A 103 1.98 6.96 -11.94
C GLY A 103 1.77 8.33 -11.29
N LEU A 104 2.67 8.74 -10.40
CA LEU A 104 2.65 10.09 -9.82
C LEU A 104 3.06 11.15 -10.85
N LEU A 105 4.07 10.86 -11.68
CA LEU A 105 4.55 11.79 -12.70
C LEU A 105 3.59 11.97 -13.88
N ASP A 106 2.85 10.94 -14.25
CA ASP A 106 1.89 10.99 -15.36
C ASP A 106 0.47 11.42 -14.93
N GLY A 107 0.23 11.66 -13.64
CA GLY A 107 -1.05 12.09 -13.10
C GLY A 107 -2.05 10.96 -12.86
N THR A 108 -1.66 9.72 -12.99
CA THR A 108 -2.47 8.56 -12.57
C THR A 108 -2.69 8.58 -11.05
N ILE A 109 -1.65 8.94 -10.29
CA ILE A 109 -1.72 9.20 -8.85
C ILE A 109 -1.78 10.71 -8.65
N ASP A 110 -2.74 11.18 -7.85
CA ASP A 110 -3.09 12.59 -7.75
C ASP A 110 -2.28 13.34 -6.69
N MET A 111 -1.83 12.63 -5.65
CA MET A 111 -1.19 13.28 -4.50
C MET A 111 -0.26 12.35 -3.73
N VAL A 112 0.55 12.97 -2.89
CA VAL A 112 1.37 12.28 -1.88
C VAL A 112 0.73 12.54 -0.51
N ALA A 113 0.39 11.48 0.21
CA ALA A 113 -0.12 11.55 1.57
C ALA A 113 0.80 10.78 2.51
N THR A 114 1.09 11.33 3.66
CA THR A 114 2.14 10.80 4.54
C THR A 114 1.78 9.50 5.24
N ASP A 115 0.49 9.22 5.41
CA ASP A 115 -0.02 8.12 6.25
C ASP A 115 0.64 8.13 7.65
N HIS A 116 0.77 9.35 8.22
CA HIS A 116 1.48 9.57 9.47
C HIS A 116 0.71 8.99 10.66
N ALA A 117 1.09 7.78 11.06
CA ALA A 117 0.53 7.07 12.20
C ALA A 117 1.70 6.57 13.09
N PRO A 118 2.34 7.44 13.88
CA PRO A 118 3.51 7.08 14.65
C PRO A 118 3.15 6.10 15.77
N HIS A 119 3.99 5.07 15.92
CA HIS A 119 3.91 4.11 17.02
C HIS A 119 5.16 4.21 17.89
N GLY A 120 4.97 4.09 19.19
CA GLY A 120 6.06 4.05 20.15
C GLY A 120 7.00 2.86 19.91
N LYS A 121 8.27 2.99 20.30
CA LYS A 121 9.24 1.88 20.19
C LYS A 121 8.77 0.60 20.89
N GLU A 122 7.99 0.76 21.95
CA GLU A 122 7.43 -0.33 22.76
C GLU A 122 6.26 -1.04 22.10
N GLU A 123 5.60 -0.38 21.14
CA GLU A 123 4.45 -0.93 20.39
C GLU A 123 4.87 -1.72 19.15
N LYS A 124 6.15 -1.62 18.75
CA LYS A 124 6.72 -2.30 17.58
C LYS A 124 7.68 -3.46 17.89
N PRO A 125 7.65 -4.15 19.06
CA PRO A 125 8.70 -5.12 19.41
C PRO A 125 8.60 -6.44 18.65
N VAL A 126 7.52 -6.73 17.93
CA VAL A 126 7.30 -8.01 17.26
C VAL A 126 6.81 -7.82 15.83
N SER A 127 7.51 -8.44 14.90
CA SER A 127 7.27 -8.35 13.46
C SER A 127 5.90 -8.86 13.00
N TYR A 128 5.23 -9.69 13.77
CA TYR A 128 3.99 -10.39 13.40
C TYR A 128 2.76 -10.03 14.24
N THR A 129 2.88 -9.18 15.25
CA THR A 129 1.69 -8.74 15.98
C THR A 129 0.91 -7.71 15.17
N HIS A 130 -0.37 -7.97 14.98
CA HIS A 130 -1.30 -6.93 14.56
C HIS A 130 -1.27 -5.81 15.62
N LEU A 131 -1.07 -4.58 15.17
CA LEU A 131 -1.38 -3.44 15.99
C LEU A 131 -2.91 -3.44 16.16
N THR A 132 -3.39 -4.09 17.18
CA THR A 132 -4.76 -3.90 17.62
C THR A 132 -4.82 -2.50 18.22
N LEU A 133 -5.74 -1.68 17.73
CA LEU A 133 -6.12 -0.48 18.47
C LEU A 133 -6.45 -0.92 19.90
N PRO A 134 -5.99 -0.19 20.93
CA PRO A 134 -6.40 -0.52 22.29
C PRO A 134 -7.91 -0.48 22.31
N THR A 135 -8.52 -1.64 22.50
CA THR A 135 -9.93 -1.73 22.82
C THR A 135 -10.07 -1.06 24.17
N THR A 136 -10.61 0.14 24.17
CA THR A 136 -11.04 0.76 25.42
C THR A 136 -12.08 -0.17 26.02
N GLU A 137 -11.68 -0.93 27.05
CA GLU A 137 -12.66 -1.58 27.90
C GLU A 137 -13.56 -0.47 28.44
N ARG A 138 -14.79 -0.50 27.99
CA ARG A 138 -15.82 0.30 28.64
C ARG A 138 -16.08 -0.33 29.99
N VAL A 139 -15.66 0.36 31.06
CA VAL A 139 -16.15 0.14 32.42
C VAL A 139 -17.61 0.54 32.47
#